data_123cd222175432d333cef34587734951
#
_entry.id   123cd222175432d333cef34587734951
#
_cell.length_a   1.000
_cell.length_b   1.000
_cell.length_c   1.000
_cell.angle_alpha   90.00
_cell.angle_beta   90.00
_cell.angle_gamma   90.00
#
_symmetry.space_group_name_H-M   'P 1'
#
loop_
_entity.id
_entity.type
_entity.pdbx_description
1 polymer ?
#
loop_
_entity_poly.entity_id
_entity_poly.type
_entity_poly.pdbx_seq_one_letter_code
_entity_poly.pdbx_strand_id
1 'polypeptide(L)'
;WPESSKPLPSDPSSMRLKHVHHLGAEFNPQLIKQTVMTHGSVRIRVVWTNNAYAPETSAYFNPQKTGGGHAVNIVGWDDEYPAGNFNTDPGRDGAWIMQNSWGTEWGEKGFFYLSYADPTIGTPSIYIGGETTEFERIYQYDPLGWVESFGFGSETAWFANIFTSAPSVSHDNAGESTVELLRAVSFYAGQAN
;
A
#
# COMPACT_ATOMS: atom_id res chain seq x y z
N TRP A 1 14.27 -11.25 -11.32
CA TRP A 1 14.14 -11.19 -9.86
C TRP A 1 15.07 -12.26 -9.30
N PRO A 2 15.91 -12.00 -8.27
CA PRO A 2 16.77 -13.02 -7.69
C PRO A 2 15.93 -14.12 -7.01
N GLU A 3 16.43 -15.34 -7.05
CA GLU A 3 15.77 -16.54 -6.47
C GLU A 3 15.47 -16.45 -4.96
N SER A 4 16.02 -15.44 -4.27
CA SER A 4 15.73 -15.15 -2.86
C SER A 4 14.33 -14.60 -2.58
N SER A 5 13.51 -14.35 -3.61
CA SER A 5 12.14 -13.87 -3.48
C SER A 5 11.08 -14.97 -3.50
N LYS A 6 11.46 -16.23 -3.22
CA LYS A 6 10.45 -17.26 -2.97
C LYS A 6 9.56 -16.82 -1.82
N PRO A 7 8.22 -16.88 -1.97
CA PRO A 7 7.34 -16.64 -0.84
C PRO A 7 7.81 -17.50 0.34
N LEU A 8 7.92 -16.88 1.51
CA LEU A 8 8.16 -17.64 2.73
C LEU A 8 7.13 -18.79 2.79
N PRO A 9 7.53 -19.99 3.24
CA PRO A 9 6.59 -21.08 3.49
C PRO A 9 5.44 -20.51 4.31
N SER A 10 4.22 -20.90 4.00
CA SER A 10 3.02 -20.43 4.69
C SER A 10 3.13 -20.73 6.18
N ASP A 11 3.69 -19.77 6.93
CA ASP A 11 3.58 -19.78 8.38
C ASP A 11 2.10 -19.53 8.69
N PRO A 12 1.41 -20.46 9.39
CA PRO A 12 0.01 -20.25 9.77
C PRO A 12 -0.19 -19.05 10.67
N SER A 13 0.87 -18.47 11.24
CA SER A 13 0.84 -17.22 12.03
C SER A 13 0.96 -15.95 11.16
N SER A 14 1.20 -16.05 9.85
CA SER A 14 1.34 -14.89 8.99
C SER A 14 -0.01 -14.20 8.76
N MET A 15 -0.03 -12.88 8.94
CA MET A 15 -1.20 -12.06 8.61
C MET A 15 -1.42 -12.05 7.09
N ARG A 16 -2.66 -12.15 6.67
CA ARG A 16 -3.06 -11.99 5.27
C ARG A 16 -3.65 -10.61 5.03
N LEU A 17 -3.42 -10.06 3.85
CA LEU A 17 -4.09 -8.86 3.41
C LEU A 17 -5.58 -9.19 3.17
N LYS A 18 -6.49 -8.53 3.90
CA LYS A 18 -7.94 -8.67 3.73
C LYS A 18 -8.49 -7.65 2.74
N HIS A 19 -8.10 -6.39 2.92
CA HIS A 19 -8.65 -5.29 2.15
C HIS A 19 -7.57 -4.25 1.85
N VAL A 20 -7.69 -3.61 0.68
CA VAL A 20 -7.00 -2.37 0.34
C VAL A 20 -8.07 -1.29 0.19
N HIS A 21 -7.98 -0.23 0.97
CA HIS A 21 -8.88 0.92 0.84
C HIS A 21 -8.11 2.10 0.26
N HIS A 22 -8.56 2.59 -0.87
CA HIS A 22 -8.08 3.85 -1.44
C HIS A 22 -8.81 5.02 -0.77
N LEU A 23 -8.07 5.99 -0.26
CA LEU A 23 -8.62 7.13 0.49
C LEU A 23 -9.06 8.30 -0.41
N GLY A 24 -9.30 8.03 -1.68
CA GLY A 24 -9.71 9.02 -2.68
C GLY A 24 -8.56 9.45 -3.60
N ALA A 25 -8.91 10.16 -4.66
CA ALA A 25 -7.95 10.68 -5.64
C ALA A 25 -7.21 11.93 -5.14
N GLU A 26 -7.86 12.71 -4.28
CA GLU A 26 -7.28 13.93 -3.68
C GLU A 26 -6.67 13.63 -2.32
N PHE A 27 -5.49 14.20 -2.09
CA PHE A 27 -4.79 14.07 -0.81
C PHE A 27 -5.43 15.01 0.22
N ASN A 28 -6.14 14.45 1.21
CA ASN A 28 -6.76 15.19 2.30
C ASN A 28 -5.97 15.00 3.60
N PRO A 29 -5.21 16.02 4.08
CA PRO A 29 -4.36 15.89 5.28
C PRO A 29 -5.11 15.49 6.55
N GLN A 30 -6.33 15.98 6.76
CA GLN A 30 -7.11 15.64 7.96
C GLN A 30 -7.55 14.18 7.94
N LEU A 31 -8.00 13.69 6.79
CA LEU A 31 -8.35 12.27 6.62
C LEU A 31 -7.12 11.39 6.82
N ILE A 32 -5.95 11.80 6.32
CA ILE A 32 -4.70 11.05 6.51
C ILE A 32 -4.32 10.98 7.99
N LYS A 33 -4.32 12.11 8.72
CA LYS A 33 -4.03 12.14 10.16
C LYS A 33 -4.97 11.23 10.94
N GLN A 34 -6.28 11.31 10.67
CA GLN A 34 -7.28 10.44 11.29
C GLN A 34 -7.03 8.97 10.97
N THR A 35 -6.68 8.65 9.73
CA THR A 35 -6.42 7.28 9.29
C THR A 35 -5.16 6.71 9.94
N VAL A 36 -4.08 7.51 10.06
CA VAL A 36 -2.87 7.11 10.80
C VAL A 36 -3.20 6.80 12.26
N MET A 37 -4.03 7.63 12.91
CA MET A 37 -4.46 7.40 14.30
C MET A 37 -5.25 6.10 14.48
N THR A 38 -6.06 5.72 13.48
CA THR A 38 -6.96 4.55 13.59
C THR A 38 -6.37 3.26 13.04
N HIS A 39 -5.46 3.34 12.06
CA HIS A 39 -4.92 2.18 11.32
C HIS A 39 -3.38 2.06 11.38
N GLY A 40 -2.70 3.03 11.98
CA GLY A 40 -1.24 3.01 12.21
C GLY A 40 -0.43 3.53 11.04
N SER A 41 -0.84 3.34 9.78
CA SER A 41 -0.07 3.86 8.64
C SER A 41 -0.93 4.05 7.39
N VAL A 42 -0.49 4.96 6.53
CA VAL A 42 -1.08 5.20 5.20
C VAL A 42 0.01 5.12 4.15
N ARG A 43 -0.12 4.20 3.22
CA ARG A 43 0.77 4.09 2.06
C ARG A 43 0.46 5.21 1.08
N ILE A 44 1.49 5.90 0.60
CA ILE A 44 1.39 6.89 -0.48
C ILE A 44 2.41 6.62 -1.59
N ARG A 45 2.20 7.28 -2.73
CA ARG A 45 3.20 7.41 -3.78
C ARG A 45 3.78 8.82 -3.73
N VAL A 46 5.10 8.92 -3.92
CA VAL A 46 5.82 10.19 -4.15
C VAL A 46 6.68 10.08 -5.40
N VAL A 47 7.13 11.19 -5.95
CA VAL A 47 8.17 11.19 -6.98
C VAL A 47 9.50 11.45 -6.30
N TRP A 48 10.42 10.48 -6.37
CA TRP A 48 11.70 10.49 -5.66
C TRP A 48 12.87 10.92 -6.56
N THR A 49 13.69 11.81 -6.05
CA THR A 49 15.03 12.14 -6.56
C THR A 49 15.98 12.41 -5.40
N ASN A 50 17.21 11.91 -5.48
CA ASN A 50 18.19 12.11 -4.41
C ASN A 50 18.54 13.59 -4.17
N ASN A 51 18.42 14.43 -5.19
CA ASN A 51 18.71 15.87 -5.09
C ASN A 51 17.71 16.63 -4.19
N ALA A 52 16.52 16.09 -3.97
CA ALA A 52 15.48 16.68 -3.12
C ALA A 52 15.59 16.23 -1.65
N TYR A 53 16.49 15.30 -1.34
CA TYR A 53 16.69 14.76 0.01
C TYR A 53 17.84 15.48 0.72
N ALA A 54 17.59 15.96 1.93
CA ALA A 54 18.55 16.56 2.84
C ALA A 54 19.00 15.50 3.87
N PRO A 55 20.17 14.88 3.71
CA PRO A 55 20.59 13.76 4.56
C PRO A 55 20.87 14.17 6.01
N GLU A 56 21.33 15.40 6.25
CA GLU A 56 21.65 15.93 7.58
C GLU A 56 20.42 16.01 8.51
N THR A 57 19.25 16.28 7.91
CA THR A 57 17.97 16.46 8.61
C THR A 57 16.97 15.36 8.28
N SER A 58 17.33 14.41 7.43
CA SER A 58 16.42 13.39 6.87
C SER A 58 15.15 13.98 6.25
N ALA A 59 15.23 15.18 5.67
CA ALA A 59 14.10 15.91 5.12
C ALA A 59 14.00 15.76 3.60
N TYR A 60 12.78 15.75 3.07
CA TYR A 60 12.50 15.59 1.65
C TYR A 60 11.45 16.58 1.15
N PHE A 61 11.78 17.32 0.08
CA PHE A 61 10.85 18.18 -0.64
C PHE A 61 11.23 18.27 -2.12
N ASN A 62 10.34 17.87 -3.02
CA ASN A 62 10.57 17.83 -4.48
C ASN A 62 9.64 18.77 -5.26
N PRO A 63 9.91 20.09 -5.27
CA PRO A 63 9.07 21.08 -5.96
C PRO A 63 9.08 20.94 -7.48
N GLN A 64 10.14 20.35 -8.06
CA GLN A 64 10.29 20.15 -9.50
C GLN A 64 9.50 18.96 -10.03
N LYS A 65 9.02 18.07 -9.17
CA LYS A 65 8.30 16.83 -9.55
C LYS A 65 9.11 15.91 -10.48
N THR A 66 10.43 16.02 -10.43
CA THR A 66 11.35 15.21 -11.28
C THR A 66 11.83 13.99 -10.52
N GLY A 67 11.89 12.84 -11.18
CA GLY A 67 12.38 11.59 -10.59
C GLY A 67 11.51 10.38 -10.92
N GLY A 68 11.73 9.31 -10.17
CA GLY A 68 10.98 8.06 -10.28
C GLY A 68 9.84 7.94 -9.25
N GLY A 69 8.85 7.11 -9.55
CA GLY A 69 7.81 6.79 -8.57
C GLY A 69 8.37 5.97 -7.41
N HIS A 70 8.01 6.35 -6.18
CA HIS A 70 8.42 5.64 -4.97
C HIS A 70 7.24 5.47 -4.01
N ALA A 71 7.12 4.30 -3.40
CA ALA A 71 6.07 3.99 -2.44
C ALA A 71 6.64 4.03 -1.02
N VAL A 72 5.98 4.78 -0.13
CA VAL A 72 6.38 4.99 1.27
C VAL A 72 5.15 5.04 2.16
N ASN A 73 5.34 4.88 3.46
CA ASN A 73 4.25 4.93 4.44
C ASN A 73 4.32 6.19 5.30
N ILE A 74 3.20 6.91 5.40
CA ILE A 74 3.00 7.91 6.45
C ILE A 74 2.70 7.15 7.74
N VAL A 75 3.48 7.40 8.78
CA VAL A 75 3.30 6.81 10.11
C VAL A 75 3.06 7.84 11.20
N GLY A 76 3.15 9.12 10.87
CA GLY A 76 2.95 10.25 11.78
C GLY A 76 3.09 11.58 11.07
N TRP A 77 3.18 12.62 11.87
CA TRP A 77 3.41 14.00 11.39
C TRP A 77 4.01 14.86 12.49
N ASP A 78 4.62 15.96 12.06
CA ASP A 78 5.08 17.04 12.92
C ASP A 78 4.64 18.38 12.29
N ASP A 79 3.69 19.06 12.91
CA ASP A 79 3.13 20.32 12.40
C ASP A 79 4.12 21.48 12.54
N GLU A 80 5.14 21.35 13.42
CA GLU A 80 6.16 22.36 13.70
C GLU A 80 7.52 22.04 13.07
N TYR A 81 7.61 20.99 12.22
CA TYR A 81 8.87 20.64 11.56
C TYR A 81 9.38 21.78 10.71
N PRO A 82 10.60 22.32 11.00
CA PRO A 82 11.04 23.58 10.40
C PRO A 82 11.24 23.52 8.88
N ALA A 83 10.73 24.49 8.16
CA ALA A 83 10.95 24.66 6.71
C ALA A 83 12.44 24.72 6.34
N GLY A 84 13.29 25.28 7.21
CA GLY A 84 14.73 25.37 7.01
C GLY A 84 15.49 24.04 7.02
N ASN A 85 14.85 22.94 7.38
CA ASN A 85 15.45 21.61 7.35
C ASN A 85 15.47 20.98 5.94
N PHE A 86 14.74 21.54 4.98
CA PHE A 86 14.68 21.04 3.61
C PHE A 86 15.76 21.69 2.73
N ASN A 87 16.26 20.98 1.72
CA ASN A 87 17.23 21.53 0.75
C ASN A 87 16.69 22.75 -0.02
N THR A 88 15.37 22.79 -0.21
CA THR A 88 14.65 23.92 -0.82
C THR A 88 13.57 24.32 0.15
N ASP A 89 13.39 25.62 0.39
CA ASP A 89 12.36 26.12 1.29
C ASP A 89 10.95 25.77 0.75
N PRO A 90 10.15 24.98 1.50
CA PRO A 90 8.79 24.64 1.10
C PRO A 90 7.78 25.79 1.33
N GLY A 91 8.20 26.91 1.92
CA GLY A 91 7.37 28.08 2.19
C GLY A 91 6.47 27.96 3.43
N ARG A 92 6.56 26.85 4.16
CA ARG A 92 5.85 26.62 5.42
C ARG A 92 6.48 25.48 6.22
N ASP A 93 6.28 25.51 7.52
CA ASP A 93 6.61 24.41 8.43
C ASP A 93 5.64 23.24 8.26
N GLY A 94 6.04 22.12 8.83
CA GLY A 94 5.28 20.88 8.91
C GLY A 94 5.71 19.80 7.92
N ALA A 95 5.76 18.59 8.44
CA ALA A 95 6.14 17.40 7.69
C ALA A 95 5.33 16.16 8.09
N TRP A 96 5.19 15.26 7.15
CA TRP A 96 4.80 13.88 7.40
C TRP A 96 6.02 13.08 7.86
N ILE A 97 5.87 12.27 8.90
CA ILE A 97 6.86 11.28 9.31
C ILE A 97 6.63 10.04 8.45
N MET A 98 7.66 9.71 7.66
CA MET A 98 7.60 8.66 6.65
C MET A 98 8.45 7.47 7.05
N GLN A 99 7.93 6.27 6.87
CA GLN A 99 8.70 5.04 6.93
C GLN A 99 9.12 4.63 5.52
N ASN A 100 10.43 4.45 5.32
CA ASN A 100 11.01 3.97 4.07
C ASN A 100 11.33 2.46 4.14
N SER A 101 11.63 1.85 2.98
CA SER A 101 11.97 0.43 2.83
C SER A 101 13.47 0.17 2.60
N TRP A 102 14.35 1.15 2.90
CA TRP A 102 15.79 1.07 2.61
C TRP A 102 16.65 0.67 3.81
N GLY A 103 16.03 0.14 4.86
CA GLY A 103 16.71 -0.32 6.07
C GLY A 103 16.92 0.78 7.12
N THR A 104 17.32 0.35 8.30
CA THR A 104 17.50 1.22 9.49
C THR A 104 18.75 2.08 9.47
N GLU A 105 19.70 1.79 8.58
CA GLU A 105 20.92 2.57 8.40
C GLU A 105 20.71 3.79 7.49
N TRP A 106 19.52 3.90 6.85
CA TRP A 106 19.16 5.02 6.01
C TRP A 106 18.28 6.01 6.77
N GLY A 107 18.49 7.32 6.54
CA GLY A 107 17.70 8.38 7.15
C GLY A 107 17.80 8.35 8.68
N GLU A 108 16.72 8.71 9.35
CA GLU A 108 16.62 8.58 10.80
C GLU A 108 16.09 7.20 11.17
N LYS A 109 16.96 6.19 11.21
CA LYS A 109 16.63 4.78 11.50
C LYS A 109 15.56 4.20 10.58
N GLY A 110 15.61 4.53 9.29
CA GLY A 110 14.66 4.10 8.27
C GLY A 110 13.49 5.07 8.07
N PHE A 111 13.47 6.20 8.77
CA PHE A 111 12.45 7.23 8.65
C PHE A 111 13.00 8.49 8.00
N PHE A 112 12.09 9.33 7.50
CA PHE A 112 12.39 10.65 6.95
C PHE A 112 11.18 11.57 7.06
N TYR A 113 11.38 12.88 6.80
CA TYR A 113 10.36 13.92 6.91
C TYR A 113 10.00 14.45 5.52
N LEU A 114 8.78 14.22 5.09
CA LEU A 114 8.24 14.71 3.82
C LEU A 114 7.46 16.00 4.05
N SER A 115 7.88 17.08 3.39
CA SER A 115 7.18 18.36 3.53
C SER A 115 5.68 18.24 3.22
N TYR A 116 4.85 18.92 4.00
CA TYR A 116 3.42 19.09 3.69
C TYR A 116 3.16 19.81 2.36
N ALA A 117 4.13 20.58 1.88
CA ALA A 117 4.04 21.30 0.61
C ALA A 117 4.51 20.45 -0.59
N ASP A 118 4.92 19.19 -0.39
CA ASP A 118 5.38 18.37 -1.50
C ASP A 118 4.24 18.10 -2.49
N PRO A 119 4.39 18.56 -3.76
CA PRO A 119 3.32 18.45 -4.75
C PRO A 119 3.23 17.09 -5.42
N THR A 120 4.08 16.13 -5.01
CA THR A 120 4.16 14.79 -5.63
C THR A 120 3.41 13.73 -4.84
N ILE A 121 2.85 14.08 -3.67
CA ILE A 121 2.08 13.18 -2.83
C ILE A 121 0.81 12.75 -3.56
N GLY A 122 0.61 11.45 -3.67
CA GLY A 122 -0.58 10.92 -4.34
C GLY A 122 -0.94 9.51 -3.95
N THR A 123 -2.13 9.11 -4.38
CA THR A 123 -2.70 7.76 -4.21
C THR A 123 -2.63 7.19 -2.78
N PRO A 124 -3.22 7.86 -1.77
CA PRO A 124 -3.22 7.35 -0.41
C PRO A 124 -4.08 6.08 -0.29
N SER A 125 -3.55 5.07 0.37
CA SER A 125 -4.24 3.82 0.60
C SER A 125 -3.81 3.17 1.92
N ILE A 126 -4.72 2.39 2.49
CA ILE A 126 -4.44 1.55 3.65
C ILE A 126 -4.57 0.08 3.30
N TYR A 127 -3.77 -0.72 3.95
CA TYR A 127 -3.75 -2.17 3.81
C TYR A 127 -4.21 -2.78 5.13
N ILE A 128 -5.36 -3.42 5.11
CA ILE A 128 -5.94 -4.06 6.30
C ILE A 128 -5.59 -5.54 6.26
N GLY A 129 -4.73 -5.94 7.19
CA GLY A 129 -4.42 -7.33 7.45
C GLY A 129 -5.45 -7.99 8.36
N GLY A 130 -5.44 -9.31 8.41
CA GLY A 130 -6.25 -10.08 9.32
C GLY A 130 -5.69 -11.48 9.52
N GLU A 131 -6.21 -12.15 10.53
CA GLU A 131 -5.82 -13.52 10.81
C GLU A 131 -6.18 -14.44 9.63
N THR A 132 -5.41 -15.48 9.46
CA THR A 132 -5.50 -16.41 8.33
C THR A 132 -6.69 -17.36 8.40
N THR A 133 -7.44 -17.34 9.51
CA THR A 133 -8.44 -18.36 9.87
C THR A 133 -9.82 -18.21 9.22
N GLU A 134 -10.09 -17.10 8.52
CA GLU A 134 -11.42 -16.90 7.92
C GLU A 134 -11.65 -17.73 6.65
N PHE A 135 -10.58 -18.02 5.90
CA PHE A 135 -10.68 -18.77 4.66
C PHE A 135 -9.58 -19.83 4.61
N GLU A 136 -9.93 -21.05 4.33
CA GLU A 136 -8.96 -22.14 4.14
C GLU A 136 -8.15 -21.94 2.85
N ARG A 137 -8.77 -21.35 1.83
CA ARG A 137 -8.16 -21.10 0.52
C ARG A 137 -8.59 -19.76 -0.07
N ILE A 138 -7.65 -19.15 -0.80
CA ILE A 138 -7.87 -17.94 -1.58
C ILE A 138 -7.41 -18.23 -3.00
N TYR A 139 -8.30 -18.01 -3.97
CA TYR A 139 -8.01 -18.10 -5.39
C TYR A 139 -7.93 -16.69 -5.95
N GLN A 140 -6.79 -16.31 -6.53
CA GLN A 140 -6.58 -14.99 -7.10
C GLN A 140 -5.55 -15.04 -8.23
N TYR A 141 -5.77 -14.24 -9.29
CA TYR A 141 -4.79 -14.04 -10.36
C TYR A 141 -3.91 -12.82 -10.12
N ASP A 142 -4.43 -11.80 -9.40
CA ASP A 142 -3.78 -10.52 -9.19
C ASP A 142 -3.32 -10.37 -7.73
N PRO A 143 -2.21 -10.99 -7.32
CA PRO A 143 -1.74 -10.95 -5.93
C PRO A 143 -1.31 -9.55 -5.49
N LEU A 144 -1.06 -8.64 -6.45
CA LEU A 144 -0.69 -7.24 -6.18
C LEU A 144 -1.91 -6.32 -6.02
N GLY A 145 -3.12 -6.84 -6.21
CA GLY A 145 -4.35 -6.05 -6.23
C GLY A 145 -4.51 -5.26 -7.55
N TRP A 146 -5.28 -4.18 -7.48
CA TRP A 146 -5.54 -3.36 -8.67
C TRP A 146 -4.28 -2.57 -9.07
N VAL A 147 -3.82 -2.76 -10.29
CA VAL A 147 -2.64 -2.09 -10.86
C VAL A 147 -3.00 -1.22 -12.06
N GLU A 148 -3.98 -1.63 -12.87
CA GLU A 148 -4.42 -0.93 -14.06
C GLU A 148 -5.88 -1.26 -14.39
N SER A 149 -6.57 -0.35 -15.07
CA SER A 149 -7.90 -0.56 -15.63
C SER A 149 -7.83 -0.48 -17.16
N PHE A 150 -8.56 -1.36 -17.82
CA PHE A 150 -8.79 -1.27 -19.24
C PHE A 150 -10.30 -1.47 -19.53
N GLY A 151 -10.77 -0.91 -20.63
CA GLY A 151 -12.15 -1.03 -21.05
C GLY A 151 -12.26 -1.31 -22.54
N PHE A 152 -13.41 -1.83 -22.95
CA PHE A 152 -13.69 -2.19 -24.35
C PHE A 152 -14.45 -1.10 -25.12
N GLY A 153 -14.64 0.08 -24.52
CA GLY A 153 -15.37 1.19 -25.14
C GLY A 153 -16.88 0.93 -25.31
N SER A 154 -17.44 0.04 -24.52
CA SER A 154 -18.88 -0.27 -24.51
C SER A 154 -19.48 -0.09 -23.11
N GLU A 155 -20.80 0.15 -23.03
CA GLU A 155 -21.49 0.30 -21.74
C GLU A 155 -21.57 -1.00 -20.94
N THR A 156 -21.34 -2.15 -21.57
CA THR A 156 -21.40 -3.46 -20.92
C THR A 156 -20.17 -4.27 -21.29
N ALA A 157 -19.51 -4.82 -20.29
CA ALA A 157 -18.40 -5.77 -20.46
C ALA A 157 -18.62 -7.00 -19.57
N TRP A 158 -18.25 -8.16 -20.09
CA TRP A 158 -18.24 -9.40 -19.33
C TRP A 158 -16.79 -9.82 -19.09
N PHE A 159 -16.50 -10.23 -17.87
CA PHE A 159 -15.21 -10.80 -17.52
C PHE A 159 -15.40 -12.01 -16.59
N ALA A 160 -14.44 -12.90 -16.60
CA ALA A 160 -14.44 -14.05 -15.72
C ALA A 160 -13.00 -14.46 -15.38
N ASN A 161 -12.80 -14.81 -14.13
CA ASN A 161 -11.64 -15.57 -13.68
C ASN A 161 -12.09 -16.99 -13.40
N ILE A 162 -11.39 -17.98 -13.93
CA ILE A 162 -11.69 -19.40 -13.78
C ILE A 162 -10.66 -20.03 -12.87
N PHE A 163 -11.11 -20.60 -11.76
CA PHE A 163 -10.28 -21.30 -10.81
C PHE A 163 -10.71 -22.77 -10.74
N THR A 164 -9.74 -23.65 -10.61
CA THR A 164 -10.01 -25.06 -10.29
C THR A 164 -9.90 -25.22 -8.79
N SER A 165 -10.99 -25.61 -8.13
CA SER A 165 -10.96 -25.95 -6.72
C SER A 165 -10.17 -27.25 -6.52
N ALA A 166 -9.32 -27.27 -5.50
CA ALA A 166 -8.66 -28.51 -5.12
C ALA A 166 -9.53 -29.25 -4.09
N PRO A 167 -9.69 -30.58 -4.19
CA PRO A 167 -10.42 -31.31 -3.18
C PRO A 167 -9.79 -31.07 -1.81
N SER A 168 -10.61 -30.77 -0.82
CA SER A 168 -10.15 -30.69 0.57
C SER A 168 -9.70 -32.07 1.00
N VAL A 169 -8.48 -32.20 1.49
CA VAL A 169 -8.00 -33.40 2.12
C VAL A 169 -8.58 -33.42 3.52
N SER A 170 -9.75 -34.04 3.73
CA SER A 170 -10.19 -34.37 5.08
C SER A 170 -9.27 -35.44 5.64
N HIS A 171 -8.76 -35.24 6.84
CA HIS A 171 -7.96 -36.22 7.56
C HIS A 171 -8.84 -37.30 8.21
N ASP A 172 -10.11 -37.32 7.94
CA ASP A 172 -11.03 -38.33 8.43
C ASP A 172 -11.17 -39.44 7.39
N ASN A 173 -10.95 -40.67 7.84
CA ASN A 173 -11.01 -41.92 7.06
C ASN A 173 -12.40 -42.27 6.49
N ALA A 174 -13.30 -41.31 6.35
CA ALA A 174 -14.60 -41.50 5.70
C ALA A 174 -14.52 -40.86 4.31
N GLY A 175 -14.61 -41.67 3.26
CA GLY A 175 -14.51 -41.28 1.85
C GLY A 175 -15.63 -40.35 1.38
N GLU A 176 -15.92 -39.29 2.08
CA GLU A 176 -16.86 -38.23 1.71
C GLU A 176 -16.15 -37.17 0.88
N SER A 177 -16.69 -36.91 -0.30
CA SER A 177 -16.29 -35.80 -1.15
C SER A 177 -16.60 -34.49 -0.42
N THR A 178 -15.56 -33.81 0.10
CA THR A 178 -15.72 -32.49 0.73
C THR A 178 -15.99 -31.44 -0.33
N VAL A 179 -17.12 -30.77 -0.22
CA VAL A 179 -17.52 -29.66 -1.08
C VAL A 179 -16.88 -28.38 -0.56
N GLU A 180 -16.15 -27.66 -1.42
CA GLU A 180 -15.69 -26.31 -1.09
C GLU A 180 -16.87 -25.35 -1.09
N LEU A 181 -16.99 -24.55 -0.02
CA LEU A 181 -18.01 -23.52 0.10
C LEU A 181 -17.42 -22.16 -0.25
N LEU A 182 -17.90 -21.54 -1.32
CA LEU A 182 -17.54 -20.17 -1.66
C LEU A 182 -18.13 -19.20 -0.62
N ARG A 183 -17.26 -18.59 0.19
CA ARG A 183 -17.64 -17.67 1.27
C ARG A 183 -17.69 -16.23 0.84
N ALA A 184 -16.79 -15.81 -0.05
CA ALA A 184 -16.71 -14.43 -0.52
C ALA A 184 -16.16 -14.35 -1.94
N VAL A 185 -16.59 -13.33 -2.67
CA VAL A 185 -16.02 -12.90 -3.95
C VAL A 185 -15.68 -11.42 -3.83
N SER A 186 -14.48 -11.03 -4.22
CA SER A 186 -14.08 -9.63 -4.30
C SER A 186 -13.64 -9.25 -5.71
N PHE A 187 -13.91 -8.03 -6.10
CA PHE A 187 -13.48 -7.47 -7.38
C PHE A 187 -13.26 -5.96 -7.24
N TYR A 188 -12.46 -5.39 -8.11
CA TYR A 188 -12.25 -3.96 -8.20
C TYR A 188 -13.21 -3.39 -9.26
N ALA A 189 -13.99 -2.39 -8.87
CA ALA A 189 -14.81 -1.62 -9.78
C ALA A 189 -14.21 -0.23 -9.96
N GLY A 190 -13.95 0.16 -11.20
CA GLY A 190 -13.60 1.53 -11.54
C GLY A 190 -14.82 2.46 -11.36
N GLN A 191 -14.58 3.75 -11.09
CA GLN A 191 -15.65 4.74 -11.19
C GLN A 191 -16.04 4.91 -12.65
N ALA A 192 -17.32 4.90 -12.93
CA ALA A 192 -17.85 5.39 -14.20
C ALA A 192 -17.56 6.91 -14.27
N ASN A 193 -16.81 7.34 -15.30
CA ASN A 193 -16.62 8.75 -15.61
C ASN A 193 -17.89 9.35 -16.17
#